data_fb9b675cc4f96b03170fb38fe1ddfe5a
#
_entry.id   fb9b675cc4f96b03170fb38fe1ddfe5a
#
_cell.length_a   1.000
_cell.length_b   1.000
_cell.length_c   1.000
_cell.angle_alpha   90.00
_cell.angle_beta   90.00
_cell.angle_gamma   90.00
#
_symmetry.space_group_name_H-M   'P 1'
#
loop_
_entity.id
_entity.type
_entity.pdbx_description
1 polymer ?
#
loop_
_entity_poly.entity_id
_entity_poly.type
_entity_poly.pdbx_seq_one_letter_code
_entity_poly.pdbx_strand_id
1 'polypeptide(L)'
;MRTGRYSYNAQQRSIVRPIKRVQKLAEGFAQNYDCAVICHEKKEIVSEAMMTVSAKEDIALAFYRACNIVFAQRGCTKLVNVSFLWPEDSEEAFMAELTGYIAALCQKEAVKLGLVTAGVSSFVQKAVISVTAVGYANEDFTDNDGKNQNKTLQAGSTLCMAGHAGMAGIGLLAAYGEDALTKQYTQGFIRQAQQFLDTLSIRPVKEALEDIDAC
;
A
#
# COMPACT_ATOMS: atom_id res chain seq x y z
N MET A 1 -19.21 -14.39 -0.15
CA MET A 1 -17.84 -14.08 0.36
C MET A 1 -17.98 -13.15 1.57
N ARG A 2 -17.08 -13.22 2.55
CA ARG A 2 -17.08 -12.29 3.69
C ARG A 2 -16.30 -11.04 3.32
N THR A 3 -16.65 -9.91 3.91
CA THR A 3 -15.91 -8.65 3.76
C THR A 3 -14.47 -8.82 4.24
N GLY A 4 -13.50 -8.25 3.52
CA GLY A 4 -12.08 -8.27 3.85
C GLY A 4 -11.24 -9.02 2.81
N ARG A 5 -10.03 -9.38 3.20
CA ARG A 5 -9.07 -10.09 2.32
C ARG A 5 -9.56 -11.53 2.05
N TYR A 6 -9.33 -12.00 0.84
CA TYR A 6 -9.50 -13.41 0.50
C TYR A 6 -8.70 -14.31 1.44
N SER A 7 -9.31 -15.41 1.91
CA SER A 7 -8.54 -16.43 2.61
C SER A 7 -7.51 -17.05 1.66
N TYR A 8 -6.39 -17.49 2.22
CA TYR A 8 -5.34 -18.17 1.44
C TYR A 8 -5.89 -19.26 0.54
N ASN A 9 -6.75 -20.13 1.06
CA ASN A 9 -7.35 -21.23 0.31
C ASN A 9 -8.25 -20.74 -0.85
N ALA A 10 -9.01 -19.66 -0.64
CA ALA A 10 -9.84 -19.07 -1.68
C ALA A 10 -8.96 -18.42 -2.77
N GLN A 11 -7.92 -17.71 -2.39
CA GLN A 11 -6.94 -17.12 -3.32
C GLN A 11 -6.27 -18.21 -4.17
N GLN A 12 -5.81 -19.30 -3.54
CA GLN A 12 -5.19 -20.41 -4.27
C GLN A 12 -6.13 -21.04 -5.28
N ARG A 13 -7.39 -21.28 -4.93
CA ARG A 13 -8.35 -21.93 -5.84
C ARG A 13 -8.84 -21.03 -6.96
N SER A 14 -9.14 -19.77 -6.64
CA SER A 14 -9.87 -18.88 -7.56
C SER A 14 -8.98 -17.95 -8.35
N ILE A 15 -7.72 -17.77 -7.95
CA ILE A 15 -6.77 -16.86 -8.61
C ILE A 15 -5.53 -17.62 -9.06
N VAL A 16 -4.76 -18.17 -8.11
CA VAL A 16 -3.43 -18.72 -8.41
C VAL A 16 -3.49 -19.94 -9.34
N ARG A 17 -4.37 -20.91 -9.05
CA ARG A 17 -4.49 -22.12 -9.88
C ARG A 17 -4.97 -21.85 -11.31
N PRO A 18 -5.98 -21.01 -11.56
CA PRO A 18 -6.37 -20.65 -12.93
C PRO A 18 -5.22 -20.02 -13.73
N ILE A 19 -4.47 -19.10 -13.11
CA ILE A 19 -3.32 -18.46 -13.78
C ILE A 19 -2.23 -19.48 -14.08
N LYS A 20 -1.86 -20.33 -13.12
CA LYS A 20 -0.82 -21.38 -13.31
C LYS A 20 -1.12 -22.37 -14.42
N ARG A 21 -2.38 -22.53 -14.83
CA ARG A 21 -2.77 -23.39 -15.95
C ARG A 21 -2.40 -22.79 -17.30
N VAL A 22 -2.24 -21.49 -17.37
CA VAL A 22 -2.07 -20.74 -18.62
C VAL A 22 -0.66 -20.17 -18.74
N GLN A 23 -0.10 -19.70 -17.63
CA GLN A 23 1.21 -19.03 -17.62
C GLN A 23 1.96 -19.21 -16.29
N LYS A 24 3.28 -18.98 -16.34
CA LYS A 24 4.10 -18.89 -15.15
C LYS A 24 3.75 -17.64 -14.35
N LEU A 25 3.62 -17.78 -13.03
CA LEU A 25 3.41 -16.62 -12.15
C LEU A 25 4.65 -15.73 -12.11
N ALA A 26 4.43 -14.43 -12.00
CA ALA A 26 5.50 -13.49 -11.72
C ALA A 26 6.17 -13.82 -10.37
N GLU A 27 7.47 -13.59 -10.29
CA GLU A 27 8.18 -13.66 -9.04
C GLU A 27 7.60 -12.71 -8.00
N GLY A 28 7.75 -12.96 -6.72
CA GLY A 28 7.05 -12.25 -5.66
C GLY A 28 5.63 -12.78 -5.46
N PHE A 29 4.76 -12.68 -6.46
CA PHE A 29 3.41 -13.24 -6.39
C PHE A 29 3.43 -14.78 -6.26
N ALA A 30 4.34 -15.45 -6.95
CA ALA A 30 4.55 -16.89 -6.82
C ALA A 30 4.97 -17.31 -5.41
N GLN A 31 5.64 -16.42 -4.67
CA GLN A 31 6.13 -16.60 -3.30
C GLN A 31 5.12 -16.10 -2.24
N ASN A 32 3.90 -15.73 -2.64
CA ASN A 32 2.83 -15.14 -1.81
C ASN A 32 3.15 -13.75 -1.25
N TYR A 33 4.07 -12.99 -1.86
CA TYR A 33 4.23 -11.58 -1.57
C TYR A 33 3.07 -10.76 -2.18
N ASP A 34 2.77 -9.62 -1.59
CA ASP A 34 1.74 -8.70 -2.09
C ASP A 34 2.28 -7.82 -3.26
N CYS A 35 3.25 -8.31 -4.03
CA CYS A 35 3.86 -7.63 -5.16
C CYS A 35 4.24 -8.61 -6.27
N ALA A 36 4.47 -8.07 -7.47
CA ALA A 36 5.18 -8.74 -8.54
C ALA A 36 6.61 -8.21 -8.61
N VAL A 37 7.56 -9.09 -8.93
CA VAL A 37 8.97 -8.74 -9.13
C VAL A 37 9.35 -9.10 -10.56
N ILE A 38 9.97 -8.16 -11.25
CA ILE A 38 10.52 -8.35 -12.58
C ILE A 38 12.03 -8.17 -12.46
N CYS A 39 12.77 -9.23 -12.80
CA CYS A 39 14.23 -9.23 -12.77
C CYS A 39 14.74 -9.11 -14.21
N HIS A 40 15.27 -7.95 -14.55
CA HIS A 40 16.07 -7.71 -15.74
C HIS A 40 17.46 -7.21 -15.29
N GLU A 41 17.86 -6.02 -15.75
CA GLU A 41 19.10 -5.38 -15.29
C GLU A 41 18.99 -4.90 -13.84
N LYS A 42 17.78 -4.52 -13.41
CA LYS A 42 17.42 -4.14 -12.02
C LYS A 42 16.22 -4.92 -11.57
N LYS A 43 16.14 -5.14 -10.27
CA LYS A 43 14.97 -5.74 -9.65
C LYS A 43 13.86 -4.68 -9.55
N GLU A 44 12.87 -4.78 -10.42
CA GLU A 44 11.69 -3.93 -10.41
C GLU A 44 10.61 -4.57 -9.54
N ILE A 45 9.99 -3.76 -8.70
CA ILE A 45 8.94 -4.19 -7.77
C ILE A 45 7.67 -3.41 -8.14
N VAL A 46 6.61 -4.15 -8.41
CA VAL A 46 5.28 -3.60 -8.71
C VAL A 46 4.30 -4.09 -7.65
N SER A 47 3.64 -3.17 -6.98
CA SER A 47 2.61 -3.45 -5.99
C SER A 47 1.34 -2.69 -6.33
N GLU A 48 0.21 -3.20 -5.86
CA GLU A 48 -1.09 -2.59 -6.08
C GLU A 48 -1.92 -2.60 -4.79
N ALA A 49 -2.63 -1.51 -4.54
CA ALA A 49 -3.64 -1.41 -3.51
C ALA A 49 -4.93 -0.86 -4.10
N MET A 50 -6.03 -1.57 -3.88
CA MET A 50 -7.36 -1.17 -4.32
C MET A 50 -8.29 -1.07 -3.11
N MET A 51 -9.08 0.00 -3.05
CA MET A 51 -10.09 0.18 -1.99
C MET A 51 -11.20 1.14 -2.41
N THR A 52 -12.30 1.10 -1.69
CA THR A 52 -13.36 2.10 -1.80
C THR A 52 -12.93 3.38 -1.10
N VAL A 53 -13.39 4.51 -1.61
CA VAL A 53 -13.04 5.85 -1.12
C VAL A 53 -14.30 6.56 -0.67
N SER A 54 -14.26 7.05 0.57
CA SER A 54 -15.28 7.92 1.14
C SER A 54 -14.69 9.24 1.60
N ALA A 55 -13.37 9.30 1.83
CA ALA A 55 -12.66 10.49 2.27
C ALA A 55 -11.16 10.41 1.87
N LYS A 56 -10.43 11.50 2.07
CA LYS A 56 -8.99 11.59 1.76
C LYS A 56 -8.13 10.59 2.54
N GLU A 57 -8.57 10.16 3.72
CA GLU A 57 -7.90 9.17 4.56
C GLU A 57 -7.80 7.80 3.85
N ASP A 58 -8.81 7.43 3.07
CA ASP A 58 -8.78 6.23 2.24
C ASP A 58 -7.72 6.34 1.14
N ILE A 59 -7.59 7.53 0.54
CA ILE A 59 -6.54 7.81 -0.45
C ILE A 59 -5.16 7.63 0.16
N ALA A 60 -4.93 8.21 1.35
CA ALA A 60 -3.66 8.05 2.06
C ALA A 60 -3.36 6.57 2.35
N LEU A 61 -4.36 5.84 2.83
CA LEU A 61 -4.19 4.41 3.14
C LEU A 61 -3.87 3.59 1.88
N ALA A 62 -4.56 3.82 0.76
CA ALA A 62 -4.28 3.14 -0.51
C ALA A 62 -2.85 3.44 -1.00
N PHE A 63 -2.47 4.73 -0.99
CA PHE A 63 -1.15 5.19 -1.41
C PHE A 63 -0.03 4.56 -0.57
N TYR A 64 -0.11 4.70 0.75
CA TYR A 64 0.94 4.15 1.63
C TYR A 64 0.96 2.62 1.60
N ARG A 65 -0.19 1.95 1.48
CA ARG A 65 -0.22 0.51 1.34
C ARG A 65 0.55 0.03 0.11
N ALA A 66 0.36 0.67 -1.04
CA ALA A 66 1.10 0.33 -2.24
C ALA A 66 2.60 0.64 -2.09
N CYS A 67 2.97 1.84 -1.63
CA CYS A 67 4.36 2.23 -1.45
C CYS A 67 5.10 1.37 -0.39
N ASN A 68 4.44 1.09 0.72
CA ASN A 68 5.02 0.30 1.81
C ASN A 68 5.37 -1.14 1.39
N ILE A 69 4.61 -1.73 0.48
CA ILE A 69 4.96 -3.05 -0.07
C ILE A 69 6.29 -2.98 -0.84
N VAL A 70 6.52 -1.92 -1.62
CA VAL A 70 7.80 -1.70 -2.31
C VAL A 70 8.94 -1.52 -1.30
N PHE A 71 8.71 -0.71 -0.25
CA PHE A 71 9.71 -0.51 0.82
C PHE A 71 10.01 -1.80 1.58
N ALA A 72 8.99 -2.60 1.90
CA ALA A 72 9.16 -3.90 2.57
C ALA A 72 9.99 -4.90 1.75
N GLN A 73 10.02 -4.75 0.43
CA GLN A 73 10.89 -5.51 -0.48
C GLN A 73 12.26 -4.83 -0.68
N ARG A 74 12.65 -3.93 0.23
CA ARG A 74 13.88 -3.13 0.18
C ARG A 74 14.00 -2.23 -1.06
N GLY A 75 12.88 -2.03 -1.78
CA GLY A 75 12.80 -1.16 -2.94
C GLY A 75 12.65 0.31 -2.54
N CYS A 76 12.83 1.17 -3.53
CA CYS A 76 12.55 2.61 -3.46
C CYS A 76 11.43 2.92 -4.45
N THR A 77 10.27 3.35 -3.99
CA THR A 77 9.17 3.73 -4.88
C THR A 77 9.59 4.93 -5.71
N LYS A 78 9.43 4.84 -7.03
CA LYS A 78 9.80 5.89 -7.99
C LYS A 78 8.59 6.50 -8.68
N LEU A 79 7.58 5.67 -8.94
CA LEU A 79 6.39 6.05 -9.69
C LEU A 79 5.15 5.49 -9.03
N VAL A 80 4.08 6.26 -9.04
CA VAL A 80 2.74 5.81 -8.67
C VAL A 80 1.78 6.12 -9.80
N ASN A 81 1.04 5.11 -10.27
CA ASN A 81 -0.10 5.27 -11.15
C ASN A 81 -1.39 5.14 -10.34
N VAL A 82 -2.43 5.85 -10.77
CA VAL A 82 -3.70 5.89 -10.07
C VAL A 82 -4.85 5.72 -11.05
N SER A 83 -5.80 4.88 -10.69
CA SER A 83 -7.04 4.71 -11.43
C SER A 83 -8.23 4.92 -10.50
N PHE A 84 -9.17 5.75 -10.92
CA PHE A 84 -10.42 5.98 -10.21
C PHE A 84 -11.60 5.40 -10.98
N LEU A 85 -12.55 4.84 -10.26
CA LEU A 85 -13.88 4.51 -10.75
C LEU A 85 -14.91 5.21 -9.88
N TRP A 86 -15.63 6.17 -10.46
CA TRP A 86 -16.57 7.05 -9.78
C TRP A 86 -18.02 6.58 -9.96
N PRO A 87 -18.89 6.76 -8.94
CA PRO A 87 -20.34 6.73 -9.14
C PRO A 87 -20.81 7.85 -10.11
N GLU A 88 -21.93 7.65 -10.75
CA GLU A 88 -22.52 8.63 -11.69
C GLU A 88 -22.91 9.97 -11.01
N ASP A 89 -23.24 9.91 -9.73
CA ASP A 89 -23.64 11.07 -8.92
C ASP A 89 -22.46 11.77 -8.22
N SER A 90 -21.22 11.44 -8.60
CA SER A 90 -20.04 12.06 -7.99
C SER A 90 -19.88 13.52 -8.42
N GLU A 91 -19.60 14.39 -7.45
CA GLU A 91 -19.31 15.79 -7.70
C GLU A 91 -17.88 15.99 -8.23
N GLU A 92 -17.72 16.75 -9.30
CA GLU A 92 -16.40 17.05 -9.89
C GLU A 92 -15.45 17.71 -8.89
N ALA A 93 -15.97 18.57 -8.00
CA ALA A 93 -15.19 19.22 -6.95
C ALA A 93 -14.56 18.20 -6.00
N PHE A 94 -15.31 17.16 -5.60
CA PHE A 94 -14.80 16.08 -4.76
C PHE A 94 -13.73 15.25 -5.48
N MET A 95 -13.94 14.96 -6.76
CA MET A 95 -12.92 14.26 -7.57
C MET A 95 -11.63 15.07 -7.66
N ALA A 96 -11.73 16.38 -7.89
CA ALA A 96 -10.58 17.29 -7.96
C ALA A 96 -9.83 17.35 -6.63
N GLU A 97 -10.55 17.43 -5.50
CA GLU A 97 -9.96 17.42 -4.16
C GLU A 97 -9.12 16.15 -3.93
N LEU A 98 -9.71 14.97 -4.18
CA LEU A 98 -9.02 13.70 -3.97
C LEU A 98 -7.81 13.50 -4.91
N THR A 99 -7.95 13.95 -6.16
CA THR A 99 -6.82 13.92 -7.13
C THR A 99 -5.71 14.87 -6.69
N GLY A 100 -6.05 16.06 -6.22
CA GLY A 100 -5.08 17.01 -5.65
C GLY A 100 -4.38 16.45 -4.42
N TYR A 101 -5.11 15.75 -3.56
CA TYR A 101 -4.54 15.14 -2.36
C TYR A 101 -3.52 14.04 -2.68
N ILE A 102 -3.78 13.16 -3.66
CA ILE A 102 -2.79 12.15 -4.03
C ILE A 102 -1.54 12.78 -4.67
N ALA A 103 -1.70 13.87 -5.43
CA ALA A 103 -0.55 14.62 -5.96
C ALA A 103 0.31 15.21 -4.83
N ALA A 104 -0.32 15.73 -3.76
CA ALA A 104 0.37 16.22 -2.57
C ALA A 104 1.11 15.09 -1.83
N LEU A 105 0.51 13.90 -1.70
CA LEU A 105 1.19 12.73 -1.13
C LEU A 105 2.42 12.32 -1.96
N CYS A 106 2.29 12.30 -3.28
CA CYS A 106 3.42 12.01 -4.16
C CYS A 106 4.55 13.03 -3.97
N GLN A 107 4.22 14.31 -3.84
CA GLN A 107 5.21 15.37 -3.57
C GLN A 107 5.88 15.18 -2.20
N LYS A 108 5.10 14.92 -1.15
CA LYS A 108 5.59 14.67 0.22
C LYS A 108 6.59 13.51 0.26
N GLU A 109 6.29 12.42 -0.43
CA GLU A 109 7.12 11.21 -0.45
C GLU A 109 8.22 11.23 -1.53
N ALA A 110 8.36 12.34 -2.28
CA ALA A 110 9.29 12.47 -3.42
C ALA A 110 9.13 11.35 -4.46
N VAL A 111 7.88 10.95 -4.71
CA VAL A 111 7.49 9.93 -5.69
C VAL A 111 6.87 10.61 -6.89
N LYS A 112 7.18 10.16 -8.11
CA LYS A 112 6.57 10.71 -9.32
C LYS A 112 5.13 10.21 -9.46
N LEU A 113 4.17 11.13 -9.62
CA LEU A 113 2.84 10.78 -10.10
C LEU A 113 2.92 10.49 -11.61
N GLY A 114 2.58 9.29 -12.00
CA GLY A 114 2.59 8.83 -13.38
C GLY A 114 1.24 9.00 -14.06
N LEU A 115 0.65 7.91 -14.53
CA LEU A 115 -0.64 7.92 -15.17
C LEU A 115 -1.76 8.07 -14.13
N VAL A 116 -2.68 9.00 -14.38
CA VAL A 116 -3.96 9.11 -13.66
C VAL A 116 -5.08 8.86 -14.64
N THR A 117 -5.91 7.86 -14.37
CA THR A 117 -7.10 7.55 -15.17
C THR A 117 -8.35 7.65 -14.32
N ALA A 118 -9.45 7.98 -14.95
CA ALA A 118 -10.75 8.04 -14.28
C ALA A 118 -11.85 7.49 -15.21
N GLY A 119 -12.75 6.73 -14.63
CA GLY A 119 -13.98 6.27 -15.27
C GLY A 119 -15.18 6.54 -14.39
N VAL A 120 -16.37 6.54 -14.98
CA VAL A 120 -17.64 6.69 -14.26
C VAL A 120 -18.48 5.44 -14.53
N SER A 121 -19.20 4.93 -13.52
CA SER A 121 -20.01 3.74 -13.65
C SER A 121 -21.25 3.80 -12.74
N SER A 122 -22.40 3.49 -13.32
CA SER A 122 -23.67 3.29 -12.59
C SER A 122 -23.69 2.06 -11.68
N PHE A 123 -22.72 1.17 -11.83
CA PHE A 123 -22.65 -0.07 -11.02
C PHE A 123 -21.89 0.08 -9.72
N VAL A 124 -21.26 1.22 -9.46
CA VAL A 124 -20.56 1.48 -8.19
C VAL A 124 -21.32 2.51 -7.37
N GLN A 125 -21.47 2.25 -6.08
CA GLN A 125 -22.14 3.13 -5.13
C GLN A 125 -21.18 4.06 -4.38
N LYS A 126 -19.88 3.74 -4.40
CA LYS A 126 -18.80 4.53 -3.81
C LYS A 126 -17.64 4.55 -4.78
N ALA A 127 -16.91 5.64 -4.79
CA ALA A 127 -15.67 5.72 -5.55
C ALA A 127 -14.72 4.57 -5.17
N VAL A 128 -14.02 4.06 -6.18
CA VAL A 128 -12.96 3.05 -6.01
C VAL A 128 -11.67 3.65 -6.52
N ILE A 129 -10.61 3.48 -5.76
CA ILE A 129 -9.24 3.81 -6.17
C ILE A 129 -8.41 2.55 -6.30
N SER A 130 -7.60 2.49 -7.34
CA SER A 130 -6.47 1.58 -7.45
C SER A 130 -5.19 2.40 -7.54
N VAL A 131 -4.22 2.09 -6.69
CA VAL A 131 -2.90 2.72 -6.64
C VAL A 131 -1.86 1.66 -6.95
N THR A 132 -1.13 1.84 -8.05
CA THR A 132 -0.04 0.96 -8.45
C THR A 132 1.28 1.68 -8.19
N ALA A 133 2.09 1.15 -7.29
CA ALA A 133 3.43 1.67 -7.00
C ALA A 133 4.49 0.83 -7.72
N VAL A 134 5.42 1.51 -8.35
CA VAL A 134 6.57 0.92 -9.06
C VAL A 134 7.85 1.44 -8.43
N GLY A 135 8.76 0.54 -8.12
CA GLY A 135 10.05 0.89 -7.55
C GLY A 135 11.14 -0.10 -7.91
N TYR A 136 12.36 0.23 -7.52
CA TYR A 136 13.53 -0.59 -7.78
C TYR A 136 14.22 -0.92 -6.45
N ALA A 137 14.66 -2.16 -6.30
CA ALA A 137 15.58 -2.51 -5.23
C ALA A 137 16.98 -2.01 -5.58
N ASN A 138 17.73 -1.53 -4.56
CA ASN A 138 19.12 -1.16 -4.73
C ASN A 138 19.94 -2.40 -5.09
N GLU A 139 20.93 -2.23 -6.00
CA GLU A 139 21.77 -3.32 -6.52
C GLU A 139 22.63 -3.98 -5.44
N ASP A 140 22.90 -3.28 -4.33
CA ASP A 140 23.76 -3.73 -3.23
C ASP A 140 23.21 -4.94 -2.44
N PHE A 141 21.96 -5.37 -2.73
CA PHE A 141 21.31 -6.51 -2.08
C PHE A 141 21.18 -7.76 -2.97
N THR A 142 21.77 -7.75 -4.15
CA THR A 142 21.95 -8.98 -4.94
C THR A 142 23.37 -9.49 -4.73
N ASP A 143 23.50 -10.73 -4.25
CA ASP A 143 24.79 -11.45 -4.33
C ASP A 143 25.28 -11.43 -5.78
N ASN A 144 26.62 -11.46 -5.95
CA ASN A 144 27.27 -11.67 -7.24
C ASN A 144 26.77 -12.93 -7.99
N ASP A 145 26.04 -13.81 -7.31
CA ASP A 145 25.39 -15.02 -7.84
C ASP A 145 23.90 -14.82 -8.16
N GLY A 146 23.34 -13.60 -8.05
CA GLY A 146 21.93 -13.34 -8.31
C GLY A 146 20.95 -13.98 -7.30
N LYS A 147 21.49 -14.56 -6.23
CA LYS A 147 20.69 -15.14 -5.15
C LYS A 147 20.32 -14.02 -4.18
N ASN A 148 19.02 -13.84 -3.96
CA ASN A 148 18.54 -12.98 -2.88
C ASN A 148 19.26 -13.39 -1.58
N GLN A 149 20.02 -12.47 -0.98
CA GLN A 149 20.39 -12.60 0.44
C GLN A 149 19.14 -12.36 1.30
N ASN A 150 18.11 -13.15 1.10
CA ASN A 150 17.15 -13.38 2.14
C ASN A 150 17.93 -14.21 3.17
N LYS A 151 18.56 -13.55 4.14
CA LYS A 151 19.01 -14.24 5.34
C LYS A 151 17.79 -15.01 5.81
N THR A 152 17.81 -16.31 5.63
CA THR A 152 16.69 -17.19 5.97
C THR A 152 16.50 -17.04 7.47
N LEU A 153 15.29 -16.64 7.91
CA LEU A 153 14.97 -16.59 9.32
C LEU A 153 15.32 -17.95 9.95
N GLN A 154 16.13 -17.92 10.98
CA GLN A 154 16.55 -19.10 11.70
C GLN A 154 15.78 -19.22 13.02
N ALA A 155 15.68 -20.43 13.54
CA ALA A 155 15.14 -20.61 14.89
C ALA A 155 16.02 -19.84 15.89
N GLY A 156 15.38 -18.97 16.67
CA GLY A 156 16.08 -18.05 17.60
C GLY A 156 16.26 -16.63 17.08
N SER A 157 15.87 -16.32 15.84
CA SER A 157 15.86 -14.93 15.35
C SER A 157 14.88 -14.06 16.16
N THR A 158 15.31 -12.84 16.48
CA THR A 158 14.46 -11.89 17.22
C THR A 158 13.49 -11.20 16.26
N LEU A 159 12.20 -11.22 16.62
CA LEU A 159 11.18 -10.46 15.92
C LEU A 159 11.03 -9.08 16.57
N CYS A 160 11.27 -8.02 15.80
CA CYS A 160 11.11 -6.65 16.24
C CYS A 160 9.92 -6.00 15.54
N MET A 161 9.20 -5.14 16.25
CA MET A 161 8.12 -4.32 15.70
C MET A 161 8.49 -2.84 15.88
N ALA A 162 8.49 -2.08 14.80
CA ALA A 162 8.64 -0.63 14.83
C ALA A 162 7.25 0.02 14.88
N GLY A 163 7.02 0.90 15.87
CA GLY A 163 5.73 1.54 16.09
C GLY A 163 4.74 0.66 16.88
N HIS A 164 3.45 0.90 16.71
CA HIS A 164 2.39 0.20 17.42
C HIS A 164 1.42 -0.46 16.44
N ALA A 165 0.98 -1.68 16.75
CA ALA A 165 -0.02 -2.38 15.97
C ALA A 165 -1.38 -1.64 16.01
N GLY A 166 -2.05 -1.56 14.87
CA GLY A 166 -3.41 -1.00 14.79
C GLY A 166 -3.50 0.53 14.67
N MET A 167 -2.38 1.27 14.62
CA MET A 167 -2.40 2.75 14.53
C MET A 167 -3.23 3.27 13.35
N ALA A 168 -3.07 2.70 12.16
CA ALA A 168 -3.86 3.08 10.99
C ALA A 168 -5.37 2.88 11.23
N GLY A 169 -5.75 1.76 11.86
CA GLY A 169 -7.14 1.48 12.21
C GLY A 169 -7.70 2.46 13.24
N ILE A 170 -6.91 2.83 14.25
CA ILE A 170 -7.30 3.85 15.24
C ILE A 170 -7.49 5.20 14.57
N GLY A 171 -6.58 5.60 13.68
CA GLY A 171 -6.68 6.84 12.92
C GLY A 171 -7.94 6.91 12.06
N LEU A 172 -8.27 5.83 11.34
CA LEU A 172 -9.50 5.73 10.55
C LEU A 172 -10.75 5.78 11.41
N LEU A 173 -10.79 5.05 12.53
CA LEU A 173 -11.92 5.10 13.46
C LEU A 173 -12.12 6.51 14.03
N ALA A 174 -11.03 7.21 14.34
CA ALA A 174 -11.09 8.59 14.82
C ALA A 174 -11.55 9.58 13.73
N ALA A 175 -11.18 9.35 12.47
CA ALA A 175 -11.60 10.17 11.35
C ALA A 175 -13.08 9.95 11.00
N TYR A 176 -13.52 8.71 10.86
CA TYR A 176 -14.91 8.43 10.47
C TYR A 176 -15.91 8.48 11.62
N GLY A 177 -15.46 8.27 12.84
CA GLY A 177 -16.30 8.21 14.04
C GLY A 177 -16.28 9.49 14.87
N GLU A 178 -15.73 10.59 14.38
CA GLU A 178 -15.50 11.82 15.16
C GLU A 178 -16.74 12.28 15.92
N ASP A 179 -17.90 12.37 15.24
CA ASP A 179 -19.17 12.80 15.85
C ASP A 179 -19.64 11.86 17.00
N ALA A 180 -19.37 10.58 16.88
CA ALA A 180 -19.73 9.62 17.92
C ALA A 180 -18.71 9.64 19.07
N LEU A 181 -17.45 9.80 18.76
CA LEU A 181 -16.34 9.80 19.71
C LEU A 181 -16.30 11.07 20.57
N THR A 182 -16.69 12.22 20.02
CA THR A 182 -16.79 13.51 20.76
C THR A 182 -17.76 13.44 21.94
N LYS A 183 -18.68 12.48 21.96
CA LYS A 183 -19.59 12.25 23.09
C LYS A 183 -18.90 11.59 24.30
N GLN A 184 -17.75 10.95 24.09
CA GLN A 184 -17.05 10.16 25.12
C GLN A 184 -15.62 10.64 25.37
N TYR A 185 -14.98 11.27 24.37
CA TYR A 185 -13.58 11.67 24.41
C TYR A 185 -13.43 13.16 24.11
N THR A 186 -12.35 13.74 24.61
CA THR A 186 -12.01 15.12 24.29
C THR A 186 -11.59 15.27 22.82
N GLN A 187 -11.86 16.40 22.23
CA GLN A 187 -11.48 16.69 20.84
C GLN A 187 -9.95 16.60 20.62
N GLY A 188 -9.15 16.97 21.65
CA GLY A 188 -7.70 16.85 21.60
C GLY A 188 -7.24 15.38 21.46
N PHE A 189 -7.88 14.46 22.19
CA PHE A 189 -7.60 13.03 22.09
C PHE A 189 -7.95 12.46 20.71
N ILE A 190 -9.10 12.87 20.16
CA ILE A 190 -9.53 12.44 18.82
C ILE A 190 -8.56 12.92 17.74
N ARG A 191 -8.14 14.19 17.80
CA ARG A 191 -7.14 14.75 16.88
C ARG A 191 -5.79 14.02 16.97
N GLN A 192 -5.36 13.70 18.18
CA GLN A 192 -4.13 12.91 18.36
C GLN A 192 -4.24 11.51 17.74
N ALA A 193 -5.42 10.87 17.85
CA ALA A 193 -5.66 9.59 17.19
C ALA A 193 -5.69 9.71 15.67
N GLN A 194 -6.26 10.79 15.12
CA GLN A 194 -6.25 11.06 13.67
C GLN A 194 -4.84 11.26 13.12
N GLN A 195 -3.93 11.86 13.90
CA GLN A 195 -2.53 12.06 13.50
C GLN A 195 -1.76 10.75 13.25
N PHE A 196 -2.26 9.60 13.71
CA PHE A 196 -1.65 8.31 13.34
C PHE A 196 -1.69 8.03 11.84
N LEU A 197 -2.60 8.66 11.09
CA LEU A 197 -2.63 8.59 9.64
C LEU A 197 -1.48 9.34 8.95
N ASP A 198 -0.81 10.25 9.67
CA ASP A 198 0.38 10.95 9.16
C ASP A 198 1.65 10.09 9.19
N THR A 199 1.61 8.97 9.93
CA THR A 199 2.75 8.07 10.15
C THR A 199 2.59 6.72 9.42
N LEU A 200 1.83 6.68 8.34
CA LEU A 200 1.57 5.46 7.58
C LEU A 200 2.78 4.97 6.76
N SER A 201 3.73 5.85 6.45
CA SER A 201 4.93 5.50 5.69
C SER A 201 5.91 4.67 6.53
N ILE A 202 6.34 3.52 6.01
CA ILE A 202 7.42 2.73 6.61
C ILE A 202 8.81 3.12 6.08
N ARG A 203 8.89 4.12 5.21
CA ARG A 203 10.14 4.59 4.63
C ARG A 203 11.20 4.96 5.68
N PRO A 204 10.88 5.70 6.76
CA PRO A 204 11.87 6.01 7.79
C PRO A 204 12.42 4.76 8.48
N VAL A 205 11.58 3.73 8.66
CA VAL A 205 12.01 2.45 9.24
C VAL A 205 12.96 1.72 8.28
N LYS A 206 12.63 1.70 6.99
CA LYS A 206 13.50 1.11 5.96
C LYS A 206 14.87 1.79 5.93
N GLU A 207 14.91 3.13 5.90
CA GLU A 207 16.15 3.90 5.91
C GLU A 207 16.99 3.60 7.17
N ALA A 208 16.38 3.55 8.36
CA ALA A 208 17.07 3.19 9.59
C ALA A 208 17.61 1.75 9.59
N LEU A 209 16.92 0.81 8.93
CA LEU A 209 17.37 -0.58 8.80
C LEU A 209 18.55 -0.73 7.83
N GLU A 210 18.63 0.10 6.79
CA GLU A 210 19.78 0.14 5.87
C GLU A 210 21.05 0.59 6.59
N ASP A 211 20.94 1.57 7.50
CA ASP A 211 22.09 2.11 8.27
C ASP A 211 22.69 1.08 9.26
N ILE A 212 21.91 0.13 9.75
CA ILE A 212 22.35 -0.87 10.74
C ILE A 212 22.58 -2.26 10.16
N ASP A 213 22.58 -2.41 8.82
CA ASP A 213 22.73 -3.70 8.11
C ASP A 213 21.80 -4.80 8.68
N ALA A 214 20.61 -4.40 9.11
CA ALA A 214 19.60 -5.31 9.63
C ALA A 214 18.88 -6.05 8.50
N CYS A 215 18.50 -7.29 8.79
CA CYS A 215 17.79 -8.14 7.84
C CYS A 215 16.29 -7.88 7.80
#